data_afe9fa919e9510b8878c2304df7baedb
#
_entry.id   afe9fa919e9510b8878c2304df7baedb
#
_cell.length_a   1.000
_cell.length_b   1.000
_cell.length_c   1.000
_cell.angle_alpha   90.00
_cell.angle_beta   90.00
_cell.angle_gamma   90.00
#
_symmetry.space_group_name_H-M   'P 1'
#
loop_
_entity.id
_entity.type
_entity.pdbx_description
1 polymer ?
#
loop_
_entity_poly.entity_id
_entity_poly.type
_entity_poly.pdbx_seq_one_letter_code
_entity_poly.pdbx_strand_id
1 'polypeptide(L)'
;AKVYRTYVGAKTFETPSEVFDKIRELGNEYGATTGRKRQIDWLDFDELVKAVKINGVTHVVMNKLDILNQIQDYRYYKNGALKYLNENSFQFYILEILKNTCPTVKDVRFSLTPNGI
;
A
#
# COMPACT_ATOMS: atom_id res chain seq x y z
N ALA A 1 -4.73 5.65 2.15
CA ALA A 1 -4.40 4.23 1.87
C ALA A 1 -2.91 3.97 2.07
N LYS A 2 -2.56 2.77 2.47
CA LYS A 2 -1.16 2.34 2.57
C LYS A 2 -0.65 1.85 1.22
N VAL A 3 0.66 1.95 1.00
CA VAL A 3 1.32 1.44 -0.22
C VAL A 3 1.60 -0.08 -0.16
N TYR A 4 1.13 -0.74 0.87
CA TYR A 4 1.07 -2.21 1.01
C TYR A 4 -0.19 -2.58 1.78
N ARG A 5 -0.58 -3.87 1.74
CA ARG A 5 -1.78 -4.35 2.43
C ARG A 5 -1.43 -4.97 3.78
N THR A 6 -2.32 -4.80 4.75
CA THR A 6 -2.21 -5.44 6.06
C THR A 6 -3.51 -6.15 6.42
N TYR A 7 -3.39 -7.27 7.12
CA TYR A 7 -4.53 -8.06 7.58
C TYR A 7 -4.40 -8.38 9.06
N VAL A 8 -5.52 -8.36 9.76
CA VAL A 8 -5.62 -8.79 11.15
C VAL A 8 -6.66 -9.89 11.22
N GLY A 9 -6.31 -11.03 11.80
CA GLY A 9 -7.23 -12.15 11.93
C GLY A 9 -6.54 -13.50 11.97
N ALA A 10 -7.34 -14.56 12.14
CA ALA A 10 -6.83 -15.92 12.28
C ALA A 10 -6.46 -16.58 10.95
N LYS A 11 -7.05 -16.13 9.85
CA LYS A 11 -6.77 -16.71 8.53
C LYS A 11 -5.42 -16.26 8.01
N THR A 12 -4.61 -17.19 7.53
CA THR A 12 -3.28 -16.89 7.01
C THR A 12 -3.33 -16.47 5.54
N PHE A 13 -2.87 -15.28 5.25
CA PHE A 13 -2.76 -14.74 3.89
C PHE A 13 -1.32 -14.51 3.45
N GLU A 14 -0.44 -14.26 4.41
CA GLU A 14 0.93 -13.86 4.14
C GLU A 14 1.77 -15.04 3.68
N THR A 15 2.50 -14.85 2.58
CA THR A 15 3.59 -15.75 2.19
C THR A 15 4.82 -15.38 3.01
N PRO A 16 5.46 -16.32 3.71
CA PRO A 16 6.65 -16.01 4.50
C PRO A 16 7.73 -15.32 3.68
N SER A 17 8.24 -14.19 4.18
CA SER A 17 9.26 -13.40 3.50
C SER A 17 9.98 -12.50 4.50
N GLU A 18 11.30 -12.40 4.36
CA GLU A 18 12.11 -11.48 5.18
C GLU A 18 11.74 -10.02 4.91
N VAL A 19 11.33 -9.71 3.69
CA VAL A 19 10.90 -8.36 3.31
C VAL A 19 9.65 -7.97 4.09
N PHE A 20 8.69 -8.87 4.24
CA PHE A 20 7.49 -8.60 5.03
C PHE A 20 7.81 -8.42 6.51
N ASP A 21 8.77 -9.16 7.05
CA ASP A 21 9.23 -8.96 8.42
C ASP A 21 9.82 -7.56 8.62
N LYS A 22 10.62 -7.08 7.66
CA LYS A 22 11.16 -5.72 7.67
C LYS A 22 10.07 -4.66 7.60
N ILE A 23 9.09 -4.83 6.72
CA ILE A 23 7.94 -3.90 6.59
C ILE A 23 7.18 -3.84 7.91
N ARG A 24 6.91 -5.00 8.51
CA ARG A 24 6.18 -5.09 9.78
C ARG A 24 6.90 -4.34 10.90
N GLU A 25 8.20 -4.52 10.98
CA GLU A 25 9.03 -3.88 11.99
C GLU A 25 9.13 -2.37 11.79
N LEU A 26 9.47 -1.93 10.59
CA LEU A 26 9.60 -0.51 10.25
C LEU A 26 8.28 0.24 10.32
N GLY A 27 7.19 -0.39 9.91
CA GLY A 27 5.85 0.20 9.92
C GLY A 27 5.09 0.01 11.22
N ASN A 28 5.68 -0.68 12.20
CA ASN A 28 5.02 -1.03 13.45
C ASN A 28 3.67 -1.72 13.23
N GLU A 29 3.65 -2.71 12.35
CA GLU A 29 2.43 -3.42 11.95
C GLU A 29 2.11 -4.57 12.92
N TYR A 30 1.71 -4.17 14.13
CA TYR A 30 1.29 -5.08 15.20
C TYR A 30 -0.05 -4.60 15.76
N GLY A 31 -0.87 -5.52 16.24
CA GLY A 31 -2.11 -5.16 16.90
C GLY A 31 -1.87 -4.35 18.18
N ALA A 32 -2.61 -3.26 18.35
CA ALA A 32 -2.42 -2.34 19.45
C ALA A 32 -2.69 -2.96 20.82
N THR A 33 -3.65 -3.87 20.92
CA THR A 33 -4.08 -4.46 22.19
C THR A 33 -3.31 -5.72 22.55
N THR A 34 -3.04 -6.59 21.59
CA THR A 34 -2.45 -7.91 21.82
C THR A 34 -0.99 -8.03 21.37
N GLY A 35 -0.48 -7.03 20.65
CA GLY A 35 0.84 -7.10 20.04
C GLY A 35 0.94 -8.11 18.91
N ARG A 36 -0.19 -8.61 18.41
CA ARG A 36 -0.24 -9.63 17.38
C ARG A 36 0.26 -9.07 16.05
N LYS A 37 1.10 -9.85 15.36
CA LYS A 37 1.59 -9.48 14.03
C LYS A 37 0.43 -9.29 13.05
N ARG A 38 0.45 -8.19 12.32
CA ARG A 38 -0.41 -8.03 11.15
C ARG A 38 0.23 -8.76 9.99
N GLN A 39 -0.59 -9.43 9.19
CA GLN A 39 -0.13 -10.06 7.97
C GLN A 39 0.05 -9.00 6.89
N ILE A 40 1.06 -9.16 6.05
CA ILE A 40 1.44 -8.16 5.05
C ILE A 40 1.39 -8.78 3.65
N ASP A 41 0.95 -7.99 2.68
CA ASP A 41 1.05 -8.31 1.27
C ASP A 41 1.28 -7.02 0.47
N TRP A 42 1.69 -7.16 -0.77
CA TRP A 42 1.92 -6.03 -1.65
C TRP A 42 0.61 -5.34 -2.03
N LEU A 43 0.69 -4.06 -2.39
CA LEU A 43 -0.45 -3.28 -2.85
C LEU A 43 -1.11 -3.96 -4.04
N ASP A 44 -2.43 -4.06 -4.02
CA ASP A 44 -3.23 -4.53 -5.16
C ASP A 44 -3.91 -3.33 -5.81
N PHE A 45 -3.50 -3.00 -7.02
CA PHE A 45 -4.02 -1.83 -7.72
C PHE A 45 -5.50 -1.97 -8.08
N ASP A 46 -5.95 -3.17 -8.38
CA ASP A 46 -7.36 -3.38 -8.73
C ASP A 46 -8.26 -3.15 -7.51
N GLU A 47 -7.84 -3.59 -6.33
CA GLU A 47 -8.54 -3.32 -5.07
C GLU A 47 -8.53 -1.82 -4.73
N LEU A 48 -7.40 -1.15 -4.93
CA LEU A 48 -7.27 0.28 -4.67
C LEU A 48 -8.22 1.09 -5.55
N VAL A 49 -8.22 0.82 -6.84
CA VAL A 49 -9.10 1.50 -7.82
C VAL A 49 -10.56 1.26 -7.46
N LYS A 50 -10.92 0.03 -7.13
CA LYS A 50 -12.29 -0.33 -6.75
C LYS A 50 -12.74 0.42 -5.50
N ALA A 51 -11.90 0.48 -4.48
CA ALA A 51 -12.21 1.18 -3.23
C ALA A 51 -12.39 2.68 -3.47
N VAL A 52 -11.53 3.30 -4.26
CA VAL A 52 -11.60 4.72 -4.59
C VAL A 52 -12.89 5.03 -5.36
N LYS A 53 -13.26 4.20 -6.33
CA LYS A 53 -14.48 4.38 -7.12
C LYS A 53 -15.75 4.23 -6.28
N ILE A 54 -15.82 3.19 -5.46
CA ILE A 54 -16.99 2.89 -4.63
C ILE A 54 -17.26 4.04 -3.64
N ASN A 55 -16.21 4.60 -3.07
CA ASN A 55 -16.32 5.64 -2.05
C ASN A 55 -16.39 7.06 -2.62
N GLY A 56 -16.28 7.23 -3.95
CA GLY A 56 -16.31 8.54 -4.59
C GLY A 56 -15.23 9.49 -4.08
N VAL A 57 -14.05 8.96 -3.79
CA VAL A 57 -12.95 9.72 -3.19
C VAL A 57 -12.43 10.78 -4.16
N THR A 58 -12.21 12.00 -3.65
CA THR A 58 -11.69 13.13 -4.44
C THR A 58 -10.21 13.36 -4.19
N HIS A 59 -9.74 13.10 -2.99
CA HIS A 59 -8.34 13.27 -2.58
C HIS A 59 -7.84 11.96 -1.99
N VAL A 60 -6.72 11.47 -2.50
CA VAL A 60 -6.10 10.22 -2.06
C VAL A 60 -4.75 10.53 -1.43
N VAL A 61 -4.53 10.03 -0.21
CA VAL A 61 -3.22 10.07 0.42
C VAL A 61 -2.70 8.64 0.52
N MET A 62 -1.55 8.38 -0.08
CA MET A 62 -0.87 7.09 -0.01
C MET A 62 0.16 7.15 1.11
N ASN A 63 -0.08 6.38 2.16
CA ASN A 63 0.73 6.36 3.37
C ASN A 63 1.83 5.29 3.30
N LYS A 64 2.82 5.40 4.16
CA LYS A 64 3.86 4.38 4.37
C LYS A 64 4.87 4.23 3.24
N LEU A 65 4.94 5.20 2.33
CA LEU A 65 5.95 5.19 1.28
C LEU A 65 7.37 5.27 1.87
N ASP A 66 7.54 5.94 3.01
CA ASP A 66 8.80 5.98 3.73
C ASP A 66 9.32 4.57 4.07
N ILE A 67 8.42 3.64 4.39
CA ILE A 67 8.78 2.25 4.68
C ILE A 67 9.32 1.56 3.44
N LEU A 68 8.64 1.68 2.31
CA LEU A 68 9.12 1.11 1.05
C LEU A 68 10.42 1.75 0.58
N ASN A 69 10.60 3.05 0.83
CA ASN A 69 11.85 3.75 0.51
C ASN A 69 13.03 3.20 1.32
N GLN A 70 12.81 2.81 2.57
CA GLN A 70 13.86 2.24 3.41
C GLN A 70 14.33 0.87 2.92
N ILE A 71 13.40 0.06 2.40
CA ILE A 71 13.73 -1.27 1.86
C ILE A 71 13.98 -1.27 0.36
N GLN A 72 13.69 -0.18 -0.32
CA GLN A 72 13.84 -0.01 -1.78
C GLN A 72 13.15 -1.11 -2.59
N ASP A 73 11.92 -1.44 -2.20
CA ASP A 73 11.13 -2.50 -2.84
C ASP A 73 9.71 -1.99 -3.07
N TYR A 74 9.32 -1.87 -4.36
CA TYR A 74 8.06 -1.26 -4.79
C TYR A 74 7.27 -2.25 -5.62
N ARG A 75 6.85 -3.35 -5.00
CA ARG A 75 6.06 -4.37 -5.66
C ARG A 75 4.58 -4.09 -5.53
N TYR A 76 3.83 -4.59 -6.49
CA TYR A 76 2.37 -4.45 -6.49
C TYR A 76 1.74 -5.54 -7.35
N TYR A 77 0.45 -5.79 -7.12
CA TYR A 77 -0.35 -6.68 -7.96
C TYR A 77 -1.18 -5.86 -8.94
N LYS A 78 -1.23 -6.30 -10.19
CA LYS A 78 -2.11 -5.78 -11.23
C LYS A 78 -2.66 -6.96 -12.02
N ASN A 79 -4.00 -7.10 -12.07
CA ASN A 79 -4.69 -8.24 -12.69
C ASN A 79 -4.19 -9.59 -12.15
N GLY A 80 -3.91 -9.66 -10.85
CA GLY A 80 -3.42 -10.85 -10.19
C GLY A 80 -1.94 -11.17 -10.42
N ALA A 81 -1.21 -10.35 -11.16
CA ALA A 81 0.21 -10.56 -11.44
C ALA A 81 1.08 -9.63 -10.59
N LEU A 82 2.12 -10.19 -9.97
CA LEU A 82 3.09 -9.41 -9.20
C LEU A 82 4.06 -8.69 -10.14
N LYS A 83 4.23 -7.40 -9.92
CA LYS A 83 5.08 -6.53 -10.74
C LYS A 83 6.03 -5.71 -9.88
N TYR A 84 7.09 -5.19 -10.50
CA TYR A 84 8.14 -4.41 -9.84
C TYR A 84 8.33 -3.08 -10.54
N LEU A 85 8.51 -2.01 -9.76
CA LEU A 85 8.88 -0.68 -10.27
C LEU A 85 9.95 -0.06 -9.37
N ASN A 86 10.60 1.02 -9.84
CA ASN A 86 11.42 1.87 -8.98
C ASN A 86 10.53 2.92 -8.28
N GLU A 87 11.10 3.69 -7.35
CA GLU A 87 10.35 4.68 -6.57
C GLU A 87 9.56 5.65 -7.44
N ASN A 88 10.22 6.29 -8.40
CA ASN A 88 9.58 7.31 -9.24
C ASN A 88 8.49 6.72 -10.11
N SER A 89 8.74 5.57 -10.72
CA SER A 89 7.76 4.88 -11.55
C SER A 89 6.57 4.37 -10.74
N PHE A 90 6.79 3.92 -9.51
CA PHE A 90 5.74 3.44 -8.61
C PHE A 90 4.77 4.57 -8.27
N GLN A 91 5.29 5.72 -7.84
CA GLN A 91 4.48 6.90 -7.55
C GLN A 91 3.72 7.39 -8.78
N PHE A 92 4.43 7.51 -9.91
CA PHE A 92 3.83 7.96 -11.16
C PHE A 92 2.72 7.02 -11.62
N TYR A 93 2.92 5.72 -11.51
CA TYR A 93 1.94 4.72 -11.94
C TYR A 93 0.67 4.78 -11.09
N ILE A 94 0.80 4.93 -9.77
CA ILE A 94 -0.36 5.10 -8.89
C ILE A 94 -1.13 6.38 -9.27
N LEU A 95 -0.42 7.49 -9.45
CA LEU A 95 -1.00 8.77 -9.82
C LEU A 95 -1.79 8.67 -11.13
N GLU A 96 -1.17 8.09 -12.16
CA GLU A 96 -1.77 7.93 -13.49
C GLU A 96 -3.00 7.03 -13.44
N ILE A 97 -2.92 5.89 -12.79
CA ILE A 97 -4.04 4.95 -12.72
C ILE A 97 -5.23 5.57 -11.99
N LEU A 98 -5.00 6.22 -10.85
CA LEU A 98 -6.09 6.82 -10.09
C LEU A 98 -6.74 7.98 -10.84
N LYS A 99 -5.94 8.85 -11.46
CA LYS A 99 -6.49 9.99 -12.21
C LYS A 99 -7.21 9.56 -13.49
N ASN A 100 -6.71 8.53 -14.17
CA ASN A 100 -7.29 8.10 -15.44
C ASN A 100 -8.51 7.18 -15.27
N THR A 101 -8.56 6.41 -14.19
CA THR A 101 -9.63 5.42 -13.98
C THR A 101 -10.67 5.83 -12.96
N CYS A 102 -10.37 6.81 -12.13
CA CYS A 102 -11.26 7.30 -11.08
C CYS A 102 -11.65 8.76 -11.35
N PRO A 103 -12.78 9.02 -12.04
CA PRO A 103 -13.15 10.38 -12.47
C PRO A 103 -13.29 11.40 -11.34
N THR A 104 -13.59 10.96 -10.12
CA THR A 104 -13.76 11.84 -8.96
C THR A 104 -12.44 12.29 -8.35
N VAL A 105 -11.34 11.61 -8.63
CA VAL A 105 -10.04 11.92 -8.02
C VAL A 105 -9.47 13.19 -8.61
N LYS A 106 -9.22 14.19 -7.74
CA LYS A 106 -8.64 15.48 -8.11
C LYS A 106 -7.18 15.59 -7.70
N ASP A 107 -6.78 14.91 -6.63
CA ASP A 107 -5.42 14.99 -6.09
C ASP A 107 -4.97 13.67 -5.49
N VAL A 108 -3.71 13.32 -5.70
CA VAL A 108 -3.07 12.15 -5.11
C VAL A 108 -1.76 12.62 -4.48
N ARG A 109 -1.60 12.37 -3.18
CA ARG A 109 -0.41 12.74 -2.43
C ARG A 109 0.24 11.51 -1.82
N PHE A 110 1.55 11.56 -1.67
CA PHE A 110 2.33 10.49 -1.03
C PHE A 110 2.93 11.02 0.27
N SER A 111 2.64 10.33 1.38
CA SER A 111 3.19 10.67 2.67
C SER A 111 4.52 9.94 2.87
N LEU A 112 5.55 10.71 3.22
CA LEU A 112 6.89 10.20 3.55
C LEU A 112 7.18 10.22 5.04
N THR A 113 6.18 10.58 5.85
CA THR A 113 6.34 10.65 7.31
C THR A 113 5.64 9.48 8.00
N PRO A 114 6.15 9.03 9.16
CA PRO A 114 5.51 7.94 9.91
C PRO A 114 4.07 8.22 10.30
N ASN A 115 3.68 9.50 10.42
CA ASN A 115 2.34 9.91 10.84
C ASN A 115 1.33 9.92 9.68
N GLY A 116 1.74 9.64 8.46
CA GLY A 116 0.86 9.63 7.31
C GLY A 116 0.39 11.00 6.85
N ILE A 117 1.10 12.03 7.21
CA ILE A 117 0.75 13.42 6.88
C ILE A 117 1.81 14.05 6.01
#